data_52109db57c6a8dfcdf8099748b597a5d
#
_entry.id   52109db57c6a8dfcdf8099748b597a5d
#
_cell.length_a   1.000
_cell.length_b   1.000
_cell.length_c   1.000
_cell.angle_alpha   90.00
_cell.angle_beta   90.00
_cell.angle_gamma   90.00
#
_symmetry.space_group_name_H-M   'P 1'
#
loop_
_entity.id
_entity.type
_entity.pdbx_description
1 polymer ?
#
loop_
_entity_poly.entity_id
_entity_poly.type
_entity_poly.pdbx_seq_one_letter_code
_entity_poly.pdbx_strand_id
1 'polypeptide(L)'
;PFQVGAIRIFVAAIALFPFIFRSFGKIEKSKWKYLAATGFLGNGIPAILFPLAETNISSAVAGMINSLTPIFTLIAGMLFFGMKGGRNRISGLLIGLLGAVLLIFGRSGGGLQGNPLFVWYIVAATICYALSVNVIRSYLTDLGSIRTTGFALFIAGVPMGIYLFSTDFIHRT
;
A
#
# COMPACT_ATOMS: atom_id res chain seq x y z
N PRO A 1 -4.31 -16.63 4.16
CA PRO A 1 -3.99 -15.19 4.21
C PRO A 1 -4.08 -14.52 2.83
N PHE A 2 -3.56 -15.14 1.76
CA PHE A 2 -3.56 -14.54 0.40
C PHE A 2 -4.97 -14.27 -0.14
N GLN A 3 -5.92 -15.17 0.10
CA GLN A 3 -7.31 -15.01 -0.34
C GLN A 3 -7.98 -13.76 0.26
N VAL A 4 -7.69 -13.43 1.51
CA VAL A 4 -8.25 -12.24 2.19
C VAL A 4 -7.80 -10.95 1.48
N GLY A 5 -6.50 -10.85 1.17
CA GLY A 5 -5.97 -9.72 0.42
C GLY A 5 -6.55 -9.63 -0.99
N ALA A 6 -6.64 -10.76 -1.69
CA ALA A 6 -7.18 -10.84 -3.03
C ALA A 6 -8.67 -10.44 -3.10
N ILE A 7 -9.51 -10.93 -2.17
CA ILE A 7 -10.94 -10.56 -2.09
C ILE A 7 -11.10 -9.05 -1.87
N ARG A 8 -10.35 -8.47 -0.93
CA ARG A 8 -10.43 -7.03 -0.64
C ARG A 8 -10.18 -6.19 -1.88
N ILE A 9 -9.11 -6.48 -2.63
CA ILE A 9 -8.75 -5.73 -3.83
C ILE A 9 -9.76 -5.99 -4.96
N PHE A 10 -10.20 -7.22 -5.15
CA PHE A 10 -11.15 -7.58 -6.20
C PHE A 10 -12.52 -6.93 -5.99
N VAL A 11 -13.07 -6.99 -4.78
CA VAL A 11 -14.34 -6.35 -4.43
C VAL A 11 -14.25 -4.82 -4.58
N ALA A 12 -13.16 -4.21 -4.13
CA ALA A 12 -12.94 -2.78 -4.28
C ALA A 12 -12.82 -2.37 -5.77
N ALA A 13 -12.17 -3.19 -6.60
CA ALA A 13 -12.07 -2.98 -8.04
C ALA A 13 -13.46 -3.02 -8.71
N ILE A 14 -14.30 -3.99 -8.36
CA ILE A 14 -15.68 -4.09 -8.87
C ILE A 14 -16.50 -2.88 -8.44
N ALA A 15 -16.43 -2.49 -7.17
CA ALA A 15 -17.20 -1.35 -6.64
C ALA A 15 -16.85 -0.02 -7.34
N LEU A 16 -15.59 0.18 -7.71
CA LEU A 16 -15.14 1.39 -8.40
C LEU A 16 -15.22 1.31 -9.93
N PHE A 17 -15.46 0.12 -10.49
CA PHE A 17 -15.55 -0.08 -11.94
C PHE A 17 -16.54 0.86 -12.65
N PRO A 18 -17.79 1.09 -12.16
CA PRO A 18 -18.74 1.99 -12.81
C PRO A 18 -18.22 3.43 -12.96
N PHE A 19 -17.42 3.88 -12.00
CA PHE A 19 -16.87 5.26 -11.98
C PHE A 19 -15.72 5.44 -12.99
N ILE A 20 -15.00 4.37 -13.30
CA ILE A 20 -13.87 4.44 -14.22
C ILE A 20 -14.21 4.01 -15.64
N PHE A 21 -15.29 3.24 -15.83
CA PHE A 21 -15.68 2.68 -17.13
C PHE A 21 -15.77 3.74 -18.24
N ARG A 22 -16.39 4.88 -17.94
CA ARG A 22 -16.51 6.00 -18.89
C ARG A 22 -15.20 6.78 -19.11
N SER A 23 -14.17 6.47 -18.37
CA SER A 23 -12.89 7.19 -18.39
C SER A 23 -11.75 6.40 -19.07
N PHE A 24 -11.97 5.13 -19.46
CA PHE A 24 -10.95 4.30 -20.09
C PHE A 24 -10.34 4.92 -21.34
N GLY A 25 -11.17 5.49 -22.23
CA GLY A 25 -10.71 6.12 -23.47
C GLY A 25 -10.11 7.53 -23.29
N LYS A 26 -10.19 8.10 -22.08
CA LYS A 26 -9.74 9.47 -21.81
C LYS A 26 -8.36 9.53 -21.14
N ILE A 27 -7.75 8.38 -20.86
CA ILE A 27 -6.45 8.29 -20.21
C ILE A 27 -5.37 8.25 -21.26
N GLU A 28 -4.42 9.17 -21.13
CA GLU A 28 -3.23 9.21 -21.97
C GLU A 28 -2.39 7.93 -21.80
N LYS A 29 -1.93 7.37 -22.93
CA LYS A 29 -1.17 6.10 -22.94
C LYS A 29 0.07 6.16 -22.04
N SER A 30 0.70 7.34 -21.94
CA SER A 30 1.86 7.58 -21.08
C SER A 30 1.60 7.34 -19.59
N LYS A 31 0.35 7.51 -19.11
CA LYS A 31 -0.04 7.39 -17.70
C LYS A 31 -0.33 5.97 -17.25
N TRP A 32 -0.57 5.05 -18.19
CA TRP A 32 -0.88 3.65 -17.84
C TRP A 32 0.24 2.97 -17.07
N LYS A 33 1.51 3.26 -17.38
CA LYS A 33 2.66 2.72 -16.62
C LYS A 33 2.68 3.18 -15.16
N TYR A 34 2.29 4.43 -14.89
CA TYR A 34 2.21 4.98 -13.54
C TYR A 34 0.99 4.45 -12.79
N LEU A 35 -0.13 4.26 -13.47
CA LEU A 35 -1.32 3.60 -12.91
C LEU A 35 -1.02 2.13 -12.55
N ALA A 36 -0.30 1.41 -13.41
CA ALA A 36 0.14 0.05 -13.12
C ALA A 36 1.09 0.02 -11.92
N ALA A 37 2.11 0.88 -11.89
CA ALA A 37 3.01 1.00 -10.75
C ALA A 37 2.23 1.30 -9.45
N THR A 38 1.29 2.23 -9.48
CA THR A 38 0.44 2.56 -8.33
C THR A 38 -0.47 1.39 -7.93
N GLY A 39 -1.04 0.68 -8.89
CA GLY A 39 -1.87 -0.50 -8.65
C GLY A 39 -1.11 -1.60 -7.93
N PHE A 40 0.06 -1.96 -8.42
CA PHE A 40 0.88 -3.02 -7.82
C PHE A 40 1.54 -2.57 -6.51
N LEU A 41 2.20 -1.42 -6.48
CA LEU A 41 2.91 -0.94 -5.29
C LEU A 41 1.95 -0.44 -4.21
N GLY A 42 0.85 0.21 -4.58
CA GLY A 42 -0.08 0.78 -3.62
C GLY A 42 -1.21 -0.17 -3.17
N ASN A 43 -1.43 -1.27 -3.89
CA ASN A 43 -2.53 -2.18 -3.57
C ASN A 43 -2.11 -3.66 -3.68
N GLY A 44 -1.60 -4.11 -4.82
CA GLY A 44 -1.36 -5.53 -5.09
C GLY A 44 -0.35 -6.17 -4.14
N ILE A 45 0.88 -5.65 -4.09
CA ILE A 45 1.96 -6.19 -3.25
C ILE A 45 1.63 -6.07 -1.76
N PRO A 46 1.21 -4.90 -1.23
CA PRO A 46 0.85 -4.79 0.18
C PRO A 46 -0.32 -5.67 0.60
N ALA A 47 -1.31 -5.88 -0.26
CA ALA A 47 -2.45 -6.77 0.03
C ALA A 47 -2.05 -8.23 0.25
N ILE A 48 -0.89 -8.64 -0.24
CA ILE A 48 -0.30 -9.96 -0.01
C ILE A 48 0.61 -9.94 1.22
N LEU A 49 1.47 -8.92 1.33
CA LEU A 49 2.50 -8.85 2.37
C LEU A 49 1.92 -8.63 3.77
N PHE A 50 0.87 -7.80 3.91
CA PHE A 50 0.24 -7.58 5.22
C PHE A 50 -0.37 -8.85 5.81
N PRO A 51 -1.30 -9.55 5.12
CA PRO A 51 -1.86 -10.79 5.66
C PRO A 51 -0.80 -11.88 5.89
N LEU A 52 0.25 -11.92 5.07
CA LEU A 52 1.35 -12.86 5.26
C LEU A 52 2.14 -12.55 6.54
N ALA A 53 2.44 -11.29 6.80
CA ALA A 53 3.10 -10.88 8.03
C ALA A 53 2.26 -11.18 9.27
N GLU A 54 0.97 -10.87 9.21
CA GLU A 54 0.01 -11.06 10.31
C GLU A 54 -0.24 -12.53 10.70
N THR A 55 0.26 -13.49 9.92
CA THR A 55 0.28 -14.88 10.37
C THR A 55 1.24 -15.13 11.53
N ASN A 56 2.25 -14.27 11.72
CA ASN A 56 3.32 -14.47 12.72
C ASN A 56 3.57 -13.24 13.60
N ILE A 57 2.99 -12.09 13.28
CA ILE A 57 3.03 -10.89 14.12
C ILE A 57 1.63 -10.37 14.34
N SER A 58 1.40 -9.67 15.45
CA SER A 58 0.08 -9.09 15.73
C SER A 58 -0.21 -7.92 14.79
N SER A 59 -1.50 -7.73 14.44
CA SER A 59 -1.94 -6.58 13.63
C SER A 59 -1.58 -5.24 14.27
N ALA A 60 -1.45 -5.20 15.61
CA ALA A 60 -0.97 -4.00 16.31
C ALA A 60 0.48 -3.66 15.95
N VAL A 61 1.37 -4.66 15.90
CA VAL A 61 2.76 -4.48 15.47
C VAL A 61 2.82 -4.10 14.00
N ALA A 62 2.03 -4.76 13.14
CA ALA A 62 1.93 -4.40 11.73
C ALA A 62 1.49 -2.94 11.55
N GLY A 63 0.46 -2.49 12.28
CA GLY A 63 0.00 -1.10 12.27
C GLY A 63 1.05 -0.09 12.75
N MET A 64 1.81 -0.43 13.81
CA MET A 64 2.91 0.42 14.29
C MET A 64 3.99 0.60 13.23
N ILE A 65 4.41 -0.48 12.57
CA ILE A 65 5.41 -0.41 11.50
C ILE A 65 4.85 0.36 10.29
N ASN A 66 3.58 0.14 9.95
CA ASN A 66 2.93 0.88 8.87
C ASN A 66 2.84 2.40 9.14
N SER A 67 2.86 2.83 10.40
CA SER A 67 2.91 4.26 10.76
C SER A 67 4.20 4.95 10.32
N LEU A 68 5.23 4.19 9.92
CA LEU A 68 6.46 4.70 9.31
C LEU A 68 6.28 5.09 7.81
N THR A 69 5.12 4.83 7.20
CA THR A 69 4.84 5.17 5.78
C THR A 69 5.18 6.63 5.44
N PRO A 70 4.82 7.66 6.25
CA PRO A 70 5.17 9.04 5.93
C PRO A 70 6.69 9.27 5.88
N ILE A 71 7.45 8.54 6.70
CA ILE A 71 8.92 8.59 6.74
C ILE A 71 9.48 8.10 5.42
N PHE A 72 9.11 6.88 5.02
CA PHE A 72 9.54 6.30 3.76
C PHE A 72 9.05 7.13 2.56
N THR A 73 7.84 7.71 2.64
CA THR A 73 7.32 8.60 1.59
C THR A 73 8.19 9.84 1.41
N LEU A 74 8.63 10.46 2.50
CA LEU A 74 9.52 11.63 2.42
C LEU A 74 10.92 11.24 1.91
N ILE A 75 11.50 10.16 2.42
CA ILE A 75 12.81 9.68 1.99
C ILE A 75 12.78 9.33 0.50
N ALA A 76 11.82 8.52 0.07
CA ALA A 76 11.65 8.15 -1.34
C ALA A 76 11.39 9.38 -2.23
N GLY A 77 10.58 10.33 -1.74
CA GLY A 77 10.29 11.58 -2.42
C GLY A 77 11.53 12.44 -2.65
N MET A 78 12.42 12.52 -1.66
CA MET A 78 13.70 13.25 -1.80
C MET A 78 14.69 12.54 -2.70
N LEU A 79 14.81 11.20 -2.57
CA LEU A 79 15.82 10.43 -3.30
C LEU A 79 15.45 10.25 -4.80
N PHE A 80 14.19 9.95 -5.10
CA PHE A 80 13.78 9.52 -6.44
C PHE A 80 12.91 10.53 -7.18
N PHE A 81 12.27 11.47 -6.46
CA PHE A 81 11.29 12.38 -7.05
C PHE A 81 11.66 13.86 -6.89
N GLY A 82 12.89 14.17 -6.48
CA GLY A 82 13.39 15.54 -6.38
C GLY A 82 12.63 16.45 -5.40
N MET A 83 11.93 15.88 -4.43
CA MET A 83 11.19 16.64 -3.42
C MET A 83 12.14 17.39 -2.51
N LYS A 84 11.91 18.68 -2.32
CA LYS A 84 12.66 19.48 -1.34
C LYS A 84 12.14 19.18 0.07
N GLY A 85 13.01 18.72 0.95
CA GLY A 85 12.73 18.55 2.38
C GLY A 85 12.66 19.93 3.06
N GLY A 86 11.47 20.44 3.33
CA GLY A 86 11.33 21.63 4.17
C GLY A 86 11.54 21.30 5.66
N ARG A 87 12.11 22.25 6.44
CA ARG A 87 12.35 22.07 7.91
C ARG A 87 11.11 21.56 8.65
N ASN A 88 9.92 22.10 8.34
CA ASN A 88 8.66 21.68 8.97
C ASN A 88 8.27 20.22 8.65
N ARG A 89 8.66 19.70 7.47
CA ARG A 89 8.40 18.30 7.11
C ARG A 89 9.34 17.37 7.84
N ILE A 90 10.60 17.77 7.99
CA ILE A 90 11.61 16.97 8.70
C ILE A 90 11.28 16.95 10.20
N SER A 91 10.89 18.08 10.81
CA SER A 91 10.51 18.10 12.21
C SER A 91 9.25 17.27 12.51
N GLY A 92 8.22 17.36 11.67
CA GLY A 92 7.03 16.49 11.78
C GLY A 92 7.37 15.00 11.64
N LEU A 93 8.30 14.67 10.77
CA LEU A 93 8.84 13.33 10.59
C LEU A 93 9.52 12.80 11.85
N LEU A 94 10.40 13.61 12.46
CA LEU A 94 11.12 13.25 13.69
C LEU A 94 10.14 13.04 14.85
N ILE A 95 9.15 13.91 15.00
CA ILE A 95 8.10 13.76 16.02
C ILE A 95 7.30 12.47 15.78
N GLY A 96 6.90 12.18 14.53
CA GLY A 96 6.19 10.95 14.20
C GLY A 96 7.04 9.70 14.45
N LEU A 97 8.34 9.74 14.15
CA LEU A 97 9.28 8.66 14.45
C LEU A 97 9.39 8.42 15.96
N LEU A 98 9.56 9.49 16.75
CA LEU A 98 9.58 9.40 18.20
C LEU A 98 8.30 8.78 18.75
N GLY A 99 7.13 9.19 18.26
CA GLY A 99 5.84 8.59 18.62
C GLY A 99 5.77 7.11 18.30
N ALA A 100 6.22 6.68 17.11
CA ALA A 100 6.25 5.27 16.71
C ALA A 100 7.19 4.45 17.59
N VAL A 101 8.38 4.99 17.91
CA VAL A 101 9.35 4.35 18.81
C VAL A 101 8.78 4.21 20.21
N LEU A 102 8.17 5.26 20.77
CA LEU A 102 7.54 5.21 22.08
C LEU A 102 6.38 4.18 22.14
N LEU A 103 5.59 4.05 21.08
CA LEU A 103 4.54 3.04 21.01
C LEU A 103 5.10 1.62 20.98
N ILE A 104 6.21 1.40 20.28
CA ILE A 104 6.86 0.08 20.19
C ILE A 104 7.47 -0.31 21.55
N PHE A 105 8.16 0.61 22.22
CA PHE A 105 8.84 0.35 23.48
C PHE A 105 7.96 0.54 24.72
N GLY A 106 6.94 1.39 24.64
CA GLY A 106 6.04 1.70 25.78
C GLY A 106 5.02 0.58 26.08
N ARG A 107 4.89 -0.40 25.21
CA ARG A 107 4.02 -1.56 25.43
C ARG A 107 4.70 -2.55 26.39
N SER A 108 4.53 -2.29 27.69
CA SER A 108 5.06 -3.14 28.75
C SER A 108 4.62 -4.61 28.57
N GLY A 109 5.56 -5.49 28.36
CA GLY A 109 5.36 -6.96 28.31
C GLY A 109 5.23 -7.59 26.94
N GLY A 110 5.34 -6.85 25.85
CA GLY A 110 5.27 -7.41 24.51
C GLY A 110 6.53 -7.09 23.69
N GLY A 111 7.60 -7.87 23.86
CA GLY A 111 8.57 -7.99 22.78
C GLY A 111 7.83 -8.33 21.48
N LEU A 112 8.46 -8.16 20.34
CA LEU A 112 7.92 -8.63 19.04
C LEU A 112 7.55 -10.10 19.18
N GLN A 113 6.30 -10.38 19.58
CA GLN A 113 5.81 -11.76 19.67
C GLN A 113 5.68 -12.28 18.24
N GLY A 114 6.43 -13.31 17.92
CA GLY A 114 6.47 -13.91 16.61
C GLY A 114 7.86 -13.86 15.97
N ASN A 115 7.97 -14.41 14.78
CA ASN A 115 9.22 -14.44 14.04
C ASN A 115 9.59 -13.04 13.50
N PRO A 116 10.71 -12.42 13.91
CA PRO A 116 11.10 -11.08 13.50
C PRO A 116 11.31 -10.94 11.98
N LEU A 117 11.50 -12.04 11.24
CA LEU A 117 11.59 -12.01 9.78
C LEU A 117 10.29 -11.49 9.13
N PHE A 118 9.14 -11.71 9.77
CA PHE A 118 7.85 -11.26 9.25
C PHE A 118 7.66 -9.74 9.34
N VAL A 119 8.41 -9.04 10.19
CA VAL A 119 8.48 -7.58 10.24
C VAL A 119 8.92 -7.00 8.89
N TRP A 120 9.87 -7.65 8.22
CA TRP A 120 10.38 -7.20 6.93
C TRP A 120 9.33 -7.19 5.81
N TYR A 121 8.31 -8.05 5.89
CA TYR A 121 7.18 -8.00 4.95
C TYR A 121 6.40 -6.70 5.09
N ILE A 122 6.16 -6.23 6.34
CA ILE A 122 5.49 -4.95 6.58
C ILE A 122 6.37 -3.78 6.14
N VAL A 123 7.67 -3.82 6.43
CA VAL A 123 8.61 -2.79 5.97
C VAL A 123 8.60 -2.70 4.45
N ALA A 124 8.67 -3.83 3.74
CA ALA A 124 8.59 -3.87 2.28
C ALA A 124 7.27 -3.30 1.75
N ALA A 125 6.13 -3.68 2.37
CA ALA A 125 4.82 -3.14 2.02
C ALA A 125 4.76 -1.63 2.24
N THR A 126 5.33 -1.14 3.34
CA THR A 126 5.37 0.30 3.69
C THR A 126 6.21 1.09 2.68
N ILE A 127 7.33 0.53 2.23
CA ILE A 127 8.14 1.13 1.15
C ILE A 127 7.36 1.15 -0.17
N CYS A 128 6.64 0.09 -0.50
CA CYS A 128 5.79 0.04 -1.69
C CYS A 128 4.71 1.14 -1.63
N TYR A 129 4.03 1.33 -0.49
CA TYR A 129 3.09 2.43 -0.29
C TYR A 129 3.77 3.79 -0.50
N ALA A 130 4.94 3.98 0.08
CA ALA A 130 5.70 5.23 -0.03
C ALA A 130 6.03 5.58 -1.49
N LEU A 131 6.47 4.61 -2.26
CA LEU A 131 6.75 4.77 -3.70
C LEU A 131 5.46 5.07 -4.47
N SER A 132 4.38 4.33 -4.21
CA SER A 132 3.07 4.55 -4.84
C SER A 132 2.55 5.97 -4.63
N VAL A 133 2.60 6.47 -3.39
CA VAL A 133 2.17 7.85 -3.06
C VAL A 133 2.99 8.88 -3.84
N ASN A 134 4.30 8.69 -3.95
CA ASN A 134 5.17 9.59 -4.71
C ASN A 134 4.88 9.53 -6.22
N VAL A 135 4.61 8.35 -6.78
CA VAL A 135 4.20 8.19 -8.19
C VAL A 135 2.89 8.93 -8.45
N ILE A 136 1.87 8.75 -7.60
CA ILE A 136 0.59 9.46 -7.72
C ILE A 136 0.82 10.96 -7.72
N ARG A 137 1.60 11.45 -6.75
CA ARG A 137 1.87 12.87 -6.58
C ARG A 137 2.63 13.48 -7.75
N SER A 138 3.56 12.74 -8.35
CA SER A 138 4.43 13.28 -9.40
C SER A 138 3.83 13.17 -10.81
N TYR A 139 2.97 12.16 -11.06
CA TYR A 139 2.57 11.81 -12.42
C TYR A 139 1.05 11.68 -12.64
N LEU A 140 0.24 11.59 -11.58
CA LEU A 140 -1.18 11.26 -11.69
C LEU A 140 -2.13 12.29 -11.04
N THR A 141 -1.60 13.43 -10.57
CA THR A 141 -2.40 14.47 -9.88
C THR A 141 -3.54 15.02 -10.73
N ASP A 142 -3.33 15.13 -12.03
CA ASP A 142 -4.30 15.66 -12.99
C ASP A 142 -5.45 14.70 -13.32
N LEU A 143 -5.31 13.40 -13.04
CA LEU A 143 -6.41 12.43 -13.24
C LEU A 143 -7.49 12.54 -12.16
N GLY A 144 -7.17 13.14 -11.01
CA GLY A 144 -8.04 13.18 -9.85
C GLY A 144 -8.07 11.86 -9.07
N SER A 145 -8.45 11.94 -7.79
CA SER A 145 -8.33 10.84 -6.83
C SER A 145 -9.16 9.60 -7.23
N ILE A 146 -10.42 9.80 -7.62
CA ILE A 146 -11.34 8.69 -7.95
C ILE A 146 -10.84 7.87 -9.13
N ARG A 147 -10.38 8.54 -10.20
CA ARG A 147 -9.86 7.84 -11.39
C ARG A 147 -8.55 7.10 -11.06
N THR A 148 -7.62 7.77 -10.40
CA THR A 148 -6.34 7.17 -10.02
C THR A 148 -6.54 5.93 -9.17
N THR A 149 -7.36 6.03 -8.11
CA THR A 149 -7.64 4.90 -7.22
C THR A 149 -8.40 3.78 -7.94
N GLY A 150 -9.43 4.15 -8.72
CA GLY A 150 -10.23 3.17 -9.46
C GLY A 150 -9.40 2.37 -10.47
N PHE A 151 -8.57 3.04 -11.28
CA PHE A 151 -7.70 2.33 -12.23
C PHE A 151 -6.59 1.53 -11.55
N ALA A 152 -5.99 2.06 -10.48
CA ALA A 152 -4.99 1.34 -9.70
C ALA A 152 -5.57 0.05 -9.10
N LEU A 153 -6.78 0.13 -8.51
CA LEU A 153 -7.48 -1.05 -7.99
C LEU A 153 -7.92 -2.00 -9.08
N PHE A 154 -8.36 -1.50 -10.23
CA PHE A 154 -8.74 -2.34 -11.37
C PHE A 154 -7.53 -3.14 -11.88
N ILE A 155 -6.38 -2.50 -12.07
CA ILE A 155 -5.15 -3.14 -12.55
C ILE A 155 -4.66 -4.21 -11.55
N ALA A 156 -4.71 -3.93 -10.25
CA ALA A 156 -4.35 -4.89 -9.22
C ALA A 156 -5.44 -5.96 -9.01
N GLY A 157 -6.70 -5.60 -9.18
CA GLY A 157 -7.86 -6.45 -8.95
C GLY A 157 -8.04 -7.56 -9.98
N VAL A 158 -7.72 -7.29 -11.26
CA VAL A 158 -7.82 -8.31 -12.32
C VAL A 158 -6.96 -9.54 -12.01
N PRO A 159 -5.64 -9.45 -11.76
CA PRO A 159 -4.85 -10.62 -11.41
C PRO A 159 -5.26 -11.26 -10.08
N MET A 160 -5.72 -10.46 -9.10
CA MET A 160 -6.24 -10.98 -7.84
C MET A 160 -7.55 -11.75 -8.01
N GLY A 161 -8.43 -11.28 -8.90
CA GLY A 161 -9.64 -12.01 -9.29
C GLY A 161 -9.32 -13.33 -9.97
N ILE A 162 -8.40 -13.34 -10.93
CA ILE A 162 -7.94 -14.57 -11.58
C ILE A 162 -7.40 -15.57 -10.55
N TYR A 163 -6.60 -15.09 -9.60
CA TYR A 163 -6.08 -15.92 -8.50
C TYR A 163 -7.21 -16.51 -7.65
N LEU A 164 -8.23 -15.74 -7.28
CA LEU A 164 -9.36 -16.20 -6.49
C LEU A 164 -10.15 -17.31 -7.19
N PHE A 165 -10.44 -17.14 -8.48
CA PHE A 165 -11.19 -18.12 -9.26
C PHE A 165 -10.36 -19.36 -9.64
N SER A 166 -9.03 -19.28 -9.60
CA SER A 166 -8.13 -20.42 -9.82
C SER A 166 -7.85 -21.21 -8.54
N THR A 167 -8.20 -20.67 -7.37
CA THR A 167 -8.07 -21.39 -6.09
C THR A 167 -9.45 -21.89 -5.65
N ASP A 168 -9.51 -23.07 -4.98
CA ASP A 168 -10.75 -23.71 -4.47
C ASP A 168 -11.46 -22.89 -3.36
N PHE A 169 -11.53 -21.57 -3.57
CA PHE A 169 -12.17 -20.67 -2.61
C PHE A 169 -13.66 -20.96 -2.44
N ILE A 170 -14.35 -21.34 -3.54
CA ILE A 170 -15.80 -21.59 -3.58
C ILE A 170 -16.17 -22.91 -2.86
N HIS A 171 -15.24 -23.84 -2.76
CA HIS A 171 -15.50 -25.16 -2.14
C HIS A 171 -15.10 -25.24 -0.66
N ARG A 172 -14.48 -24.19 -0.08
CA ARG A 172 -14.04 -24.16 1.32
C ARG A 172 -14.85 -23.22 2.23
N THR A 173 -15.90 -22.60 1.70
CA THR A 173 -16.93 -21.88 2.46
C THR A 173 -18.18 -22.72 2.54
#